data_928a40b1120bad3258c715cf04caf5ab
#
_entry.id   928a40b1120bad3258c715cf04caf5ab
#
_cell.length_a   1.000
_cell.length_b   1.000
_cell.length_c   1.000
_cell.angle_alpha   90.00
_cell.angle_beta   90.00
_cell.angle_gamma   90.00
#
_symmetry.space_group_name_H-M   'P 1'
#
loop_
_entity.id
_entity.type
_entity.pdbx_description
1 polymer ?
#
loop_
_entity_poly.entity_id
_entity_poly.type
_entity_poly.pdbx_seq_one_letter_code
_entity_poly.pdbx_strand_id
1 'polypeptide(L)'
;MFGPGEYVPAPTEGIVDANDLPRPLVVPYGRNHDHSPCPRCGHLAYRHKSGQRTLHDLGDVAAGCPIDLLVTYSSHYCSNCRKYFNSALSDLALPGCHYTRRVSQLAVRLVVEDGMPYRPASWHLWRDHRVFVPFGTLQNWVEAGGKKGPRTDGRRLSGLGAGVVFGLCGGRRAL
;
A
#
# COMPACT_ATOMS: atom_id res chain seq x y z
N MET A 1 -10.85 -32.81 -21.39
CA MET A 1 -9.53 -33.00 -22.02
C MET A 1 -8.94 -31.63 -22.24
N PHE A 2 -8.05 -31.18 -21.36
CA PHE A 2 -7.35 -29.90 -21.55
C PHE A 2 -6.28 -30.17 -22.60
N GLY A 3 -6.26 -29.43 -23.69
CA GLY A 3 -5.18 -29.46 -24.67
C GLY A 3 -3.83 -29.16 -23.97
N PRO A 4 -2.68 -29.47 -24.58
CA PRO A 4 -1.41 -29.07 -24.04
C PRO A 4 -1.44 -27.54 -23.95
N GLY A 5 -1.69 -27.06 -22.74
CA GLY A 5 -1.68 -25.64 -22.47
C GLY A 5 -0.30 -25.12 -22.83
N GLU A 6 -0.25 -24.07 -23.59
CA GLU A 6 0.98 -23.34 -23.83
C GLU A 6 1.63 -23.04 -22.47
N TYR A 7 2.84 -23.55 -22.26
CA TYR A 7 3.57 -23.34 -21.01
C TYR A 7 3.83 -21.84 -20.86
N VAL A 8 3.20 -21.25 -19.88
CA VAL A 8 3.49 -19.86 -19.49
C VAL A 8 4.55 -19.91 -18.41
N PRO A 9 5.79 -19.49 -18.71
CA PRO A 9 6.87 -19.52 -17.72
C PRO A 9 6.50 -18.71 -16.48
N ALA A 10 6.95 -19.16 -15.32
CA ALA A 10 6.78 -18.37 -14.10
C ALA A 10 7.41 -16.99 -14.29
N PRO A 11 6.86 -15.91 -13.68
CA PRO A 11 7.36 -14.54 -13.88
C PRO A 11 8.84 -14.34 -13.58
N THR A 12 9.46 -15.25 -12.82
CA THR A 12 10.87 -15.26 -12.47
C THR A 12 11.70 -16.21 -13.32
N GLU A 13 11.07 -17.01 -14.18
CA GLU A 13 11.79 -17.92 -15.08
C GLU A 13 12.51 -17.12 -16.17
N GLY A 14 13.80 -17.43 -16.36
CA GLY A 14 14.65 -16.71 -17.30
C GLY A 14 15.19 -15.38 -16.80
N ILE A 15 14.82 -14.94 -15.59
CA ILE A 15 15.38 -13.74 -14.97
C ILE A 15 16.72 -14.12 -14.34
N VAL A 16 17.80 -13.64 -14.94
CA VAL A 16 19.17 -13.85 -14.47
C VAL A 16 19.83 -12.58 -13.94
N ASP A 17 19.25 -11.41 -14.24
CA ASP A 17 19.73 -10.10 -13.82
C ASP A 17 18.56 -9.20 -13.41
N ALA A 18 18.82 -8.19 -12.59
CA ALA A 18 17.86 -7.16 -12.21
C ALA A 18 17.31 -6.38 -13.42
N ASN A 19 18.08 -6.30 -14.51
CA ASN A 19 17.66 -5.64 -15.74
C ASN A 19 16.60 -6.44 -16.53
N ASP A 20 16.49 -7.75 -16.25
CA ASP A 20 15.49 -8.64 -16.88
C ASP A 20 14.13 -8.51 -16.21
N LEU A 21 14.05 -7.86 -15.04
CA LEU A 21 12.80 -7.61 -14.37
C LEU A 21 11.91 -6.67 -15.19
N PRO A 22 10.60 -6.95 -15.29
CA PRO A 22 9.67 -6.08 -16.01
C PRO A 22 9.65 -4.69 -15.36
N ARG A 23 9.86 -3.68 -16.20
CA ARG A 23 9.83 -2.28 -15.73
C ARG A 23 8.41 -1.89 -15.34
N PRO A 24 8.24 -1.19 -14.22
CA PRO A 24 6.91 -0.75 -13.80
C PRO A 24 6.34 0.30 -14.76
N LEU A 25 5.06 0.19 -15.05
CA LEU A 25 4.29 1.25 -15.69
C LEU A 25 4.07 2.36 -14.67
N VAL A 26 4.60 3.55 -14.96
CA VAL A 26 4.44 4.71 -14.08
C VAL A 26 3.16 5.46 -14.42
N VAL A 27 2.21 5.48 -13.47
CA VAL A 27 0.93 6.19 -13.62
C VAL A 27 0.95 7.46 -12.78
N PRO A 28 0.84 8.66 -13.40
CA PRO A 28 0.80 9.91 -12.66
C PRO A 28 -0.52 10.06 -11.89
N TYR A 29 -0.42 10.49 -10.63
CA TYR A 29 -1.57 10.74 -9.77
C TYR A 29 -1.43 12.09 -9.04
N GLY A 30 -2.32 13.04 -9.34
CA GLY A 30 -2.26 14.40 -8.79
C GLY A 30 -3.12 14.58 -7.54
N ARG A 31 -2.51 15.11 -6.46
CA ARG A 31 -3.17 15.59 -5.23
C ARG A 31 -2.66 16.98 -4.85
N ASN A 32 -2.48 17.83 -5.87
CA ASN A 32 -2.06 19.20 -5.67
C ASN A 32 -3.27 20.09 -5.46
N HIS A 33 -3.26 20.85 -4.37
CA HIS A 33 -4.25 21.86 -4.06
C HIS A 33 -3.54 23.17 -3.78
N ASP A 34 -4.05 24.29 -4.29
CA ASP A 34 -3.47 25.62 -3.99
C ASP A 34 -3.78 26.06 -2.57
N HIS A 35 -4.93 25.62 -2.06
CA HIS A 35 -5.40 25.91 -0.71
C HIS A 35 -5.90 24.62 -0.06
N SER A 36 -5.68 24.49 1.25
CA SER A 36 -6.22 23.39 2.03
C SER A 36 -6.50 23.83 3.47
N PRO A 37 -7.61 23.42 4.07
CA PRO A 37 -7.87 23.71 5.48
C PRO A 37 -6.85 22.98 6.37
N CYS A 38 -6.32 23.69 7.33
CA CYS A 38 -5.40 23.13 8.31
C CYS A 38 -6.11 22.05 9.15
N PRO A 39 -5.60 20.82 9.25
CA PRO A 39 -6.25 19.73 9.98
C PRO A 39 -6.31 19.99 11.50
N ARG A 40 -5.57 20.99 12.00
CA ARG A 40 -5.53 21.32 13.43
C ARG A 40 -6.47 22.43 13.84
N CYS A 41 -6.59 23.49 13.02
CA CYS A 41 -7.35 24.69 13.39
C CYS A 41 -8.37 25.13 12.33
N GLY A 42 -8.50 24.42 11.22
CA GLY A 42 -9.42 24.75 10.13
C GLY A 42 -9.03 25.98 9.29
N HIS A 43 -7.99 26.74 9.70
CA HIS A 43 -7.56 27.93 8.95
C HIS A 43 -7.10 27.56 7.55
N LEU A 44 -7.48 28.36 6.55
CA LEU A 44 -7.12 28.14 5.17
C LEU A 44 -5.60 28.39 4.98
N ALA A 45 -4.89 27.36 4.58
CA ALA A 45 -3.46 27.40 4.35
C ALA A 45 -3.13 27.35 2.86
N TYR A 46 -2.11 28.10 2.45
CA TYR A 46 -1.64 28.18 1.07
C TYR A 46 -0.57 27.15 0.79
N ARG A 47 -0.48 26.72 -0.49
CA ARG A 47 0.55 25.80 -0.95
C ARG A 47 1.93 26.46 -0.76
N HIS A 48 2.81 25.77 -0.05
CA HIS A 48 4.19 26.17 0.14
C HIS A 48 5.11 25.52 -0.90
N LYS A 49 4.95 24.21 -1.11
CA LYS A 49 5.72 23.43 -2.09
C LYS A 49 4.94 22.21 -2.56
N SER A 50 5.39 21.62 -3.67
CA SER A 50 4.94 20.32 -4.13
C SER A 50 5.99 19.25 -3.81
N GLY A 51 5.53 18.05 -3.51
CA GLY A 51 6.37 16.86 -3.33
C GLY A 51 5.90 15.74 -4.25
N GLN A 52 6.77 14.76 -4.42
CA GLN A 52 6.45 13.54 -5.15
C GLN A 52 6.77 12.32 -4.29
N ARG A 53 6.00 11.26 -4.45
CA ARG A 53 6.32 9.95 -3.88
C ARG A 53 5.79 8.85 -4.80
N THR A 54 6.52 7.77 -4.88
CA THR A 54 6.09 6.57 -5.59
C THR A 54 5.38 5.63 -4.63
N LEU A 55 4.26 5.06 -5.08
CA LEU A 55 3.51 4.02 -4.39
C LEU A 55 3.39 2.81 -5.32
N HIS A 56 3.79 1.64 -4.85
CA HIS A 56 3.57 0.38 -5.58
C HIS A 56 2.10 -0.02 -5.49
N ASP A 57 1.46 -0.24 -6.63
CA ASP A 57 0.07 -0.68 -6.73
C ASP A 57 -0.02 -2.10 -7.31
N LEU A 58 -1.23 -2.64 -7.37
CA LEU A 58 -1.49 -3.88 -8.08
C LEU A 58 -1.16 -3.67 -9.55
N GLY A 59 -0.32 -4.55 -10.10
CA GLY A 59 0.12 -4.48 -11.48
C GLY A 59 -0.94 -4.95 -12.47
N ASP A 60 -0.65 -4.75 -13.73
CA ASP A 60 -1.45 -5.28 -14.83
C ASP A 60 -1.00 -6.70 -15.16
N VAL A 61 -1.84 -7.67 -14.82
CA VAL A 61 -1.56 -9.10 -15.07
C VAL A 61 -1.57 -9.40 -16.57
N ALA A 62 -2.48 -8.78 -17.32
CA ALA A 62 -2.58 -9.01 -18.77
C ALA A 62 -1.37 -8.46 -19.52
N ALA A 63 -0.90 -7.28 -19.12
CA ALA A 63 0.33 -6.70 -19.65
C ALA A 63 1.61 -7.28 -19.03
N GLY A 64 1.50 -8.06 -17.96
CA GLY A 64 2.62 -8.67 -17.26
C GLY A 64 3.53 -7.69 -16.52
N CYS A 65 3.11 -6.43 -16.32
CA CYS A 65 3.95 -5.39 -15.76
C CYS A 65 3.49 -4.90 -14.38
N PRO A 66 4.43 -4.55 -13.47
CA PRO A 66 4.13 -3.83 -12.24
C PRO A 66 3.58 -2.43 -12.53
N ILE A 67 2.83 -1.86 -11.59
CA ILE A 67 2.35 -0.48 -11.66
C ILE A 67 2.86 0.32 -10.48
N ASP A 68 3.44 1.47 -10.78
CA ASP A 68 3.89 2.46 -9.81
C ASP A 68 3.08 3.75 -9.96
N LEU A 69 2.39 4.16 -8.91
CA LEU A 69 1.72 5.46 -8.88
C LEU A 69 2.71 6.54 -8.49
N LEU A 70 3.00 7.46 -9.41
CA LEU A 70 3.78 8.66 -9.12
C LEU A 70 2.84 9.74 -8.56
N VAL A 71 2.71 9.78 -7.25
CA VAL A 71 1.82 10.70 -6.55
C VAL A 71 2.50 12.05 -6.34
N THR A 72 1.97 13.10 -6.97
CA THR A 72 2.32 14.49 -6.70
C THR A 72 1.35 15.08 -5.68
N TYR A 73 1.87 15.66 -4.61
CA TYR A 73 1.08 16.25 -3.52
C TYR A 73 1.59 17.61 -3.13
N SER A 74 0.71 18.44 -2.60
CA SER A 74 1.05 19.77 -2.08
C SER A 74 1.33 19.73 -0.58
N SER A 75 2.34 20.50 -0.17
CA SER A 75 2.62 20.81 1.23
C SER A 75 2.16 22.24 1.51
N HIS A 76 1.45 22.43 2.61
CA HIS A 76 0.85 23.70 3.00
C HIS A 76 1.47 24.23 4.31
N TYR A 77 1.52 25.54 4.45
CA TYR A 77 1.93 26.18 5.68
C TYR A 77 0.74 26.90 6.32
N CYS A 78 0.42 26.56 7.54
CA CYS A 78 -0.61 27.25 8.32
C CYS A 78 0.02 28.37 9.13
N SER A 79 -0.33 29.62 8.82
CA SER A 79 0.16 30.82 9.55
C SER A 79 -0.33 30.86 11.00
N ASN A 80 -1.55 30.41 11.27
CA ASN A 80 -2.14 30.39 12.60
C ASN A 80 -1.47 29.36 13.53
N CYS A 81 -1.26 28.13 13.07
CA CYS A 81 -0.59 27.08 13.85
C CYS A 81 0.93 27.09 13.72
N ARG A 82 1.49 27.84 12.76
CA ARG A 82 2.91 27.87 12.38
C ARG A 82 3.47 26.48 12.07
N LYS A 83 2.66 25.61 11.38
CA LYS A 83 3.03 24.23 11.06
C LYS A 83 2.80 23.92 9.61
N TYR A 84 3.66 23.03 9.10
CA TYR A 84 3.50 22.42 7.78
C TYR A 84 2.65 21.16 7.87
N PHE A 85 1.87 20.94 6.82
CA PHE A 85 1.14 19.68 6.62
C PHE A 85 1.03 19.38 5.12
N ASN A 86 0.89 18.12 4.78
CA ASN A 86 0.75 17.67 3.39
C ASN A 86 -0.72 17.39 3.08
N SER A 87 -1.07 17.45 1.80
CA SER A 87 -2.36 16.95 1.31
C SER A 87 -2.58 15.52 1.78
N ALA A 88 -3.80 15.21 2.19
CA ALA A 88 -4.14 13.89 2.68
C ALA A 88 -4.01 12.84 1.57
N LEU A 89 -3.25 11.78 1.85
CA LEU A 89 -3.09 10.60 0.99
C LEU A 89 -3.60 9.34 1.68
N SER A 90 -4.38 9.49 2.75
CA SER A 90 -4.86 8.39 3.58
C SER A 90 -5.82 7.44 2.87
N ASP A 91 -6.46 7.90 1.80
CA ASP A 91 -7.27 7.07 0.90
C ASP A 91 -6.43 6.17 0.00
N LEU A 92 -5.24 6.62 -0.40
CA LEU A 92 -4.33 5.87 -1.28
C LEU A 92 -3.40 4.94 -0.52
N ALA A 93 -2.76 5.43 0.53
CA ALA A 93 -1.76 4.68 1.28
C ALA A 93 -1.77 5.06 2.77
N LEU A 94 -1.29 4.12 3.58
CA LEU A 94 -1.05 4.38 4.99
C LEU A 94 0.17 5.32 5.17
N PRO A 95 0.23 6.12 6.25
CA PRO A 95 1.37 6.97 6.53
C PRO A 95 2.68 6.17 6.55
N GLY A 96 3.68 6.62 5.80
CA GLY A 96 4.99 5.96 5.68
C GLY A 96 5.00 4.66 4.86
N CYS A 97 3.87 4.20 4.32
CA CYS A 97 3.79 3.00 3.50
C CYS A 97 4.13 3.29 2.04
N HIS A 98 4.93 2.44 1.41
CA HIS A 98 5.28 2.54 -0.02
C HIS A 98 4.31 1.78 -0.93
N TYR A 99 3.30 1.16 -0.38
CA TYR A 99 2.28 0.39 -1.08
C TYR A 99 0.93 1.06 -0.96
N THR A 100 0.09 0.90 -1.99
CA THR A 100 -1.29 1.36 -1.91
C THR A 100 -2.08 0.56 -0.88
N ARG A 101 -3.20 1.12 -0.43
CA ARG A 101 -4.13 0.41 0.47
C ARG A 101 -4.66 -0.87 -0.17
N ARG A 102 -4.87 -0.88 -1.48
CA ARG A 102 -5.33 -2.06 -2.22
C ARG A 102 -4.36 -3.22 -2.05
N VAL A 103 -3.06 -2.97 -2.22
CA VAL A 103 -2.01 -3.98 -2.02
C VAL A 103 -1.99 -4.49 -0.58
N SER A 104 -1.99 -3.59 0.40
CA SER A 104 -1.93 -3.99 1.80
C SER A 104 -3.18 -4.75 2.27
N GLN A 105 -4.36 -4.38 1.78
CA GLN A 105 -5.62 -5.08 2.07
C GLN A 105 -5.63 -6.47 1.45
N LEU A 106 -5.25 -6.60 0.17
CA LEU A 106 -5.15 -7.90 -0.48
C LEU A 106 -4.14 -8.81 0.22
N ALA A 107 -2.96 -8.26 0.54
CA ALA A 107 -1.90 -9.00 1.20
C ALA A 107 -2.34 -9.58 2.57
N VAL A 108 -3.03 -8.77 3.37
CA VAL A 108 -3.57 -9.21 4.67
C VAL A 108 -4.68 -10.24 4.48
N ARG A 109 -5.53 -10.06 3.48
CA ARG A 109 -6.61 -11.00 3.15
C ARG A 109 -6.08 -12.38 2.81
N LEU A 110 -5.07 -12.47 1.93
CA LEU A 110 -4.41 -13.74 1.57
C LEU A 110 -3.89 -14.50 2.81
N VAL A 111 -3.36 -13.80 3.80
CA VAL A 111 -2.81 -14.44 5.00
C VAL A 111 -3.90 -14.77 6.02
N VAL A 112 -4.83 -13.84 6.28
CA VAL A 112 -5.80 -13.96 7.38
C VAL A 112 -7.05 -14.74 6.99
N GLU A 113 -7.59 -14.47 5.78
CA GLU A 113 -8.82 -15.10 5.30
C GLU A 113 -8.51 -16.41 4.57
N ASP A 114 -7.51 -16.41 3.69
CA ASP A 114 -7.17 -17.58 2.86
C ASP A 114 -6.15 -18.51 3.55
N GLY A 115 -5.63 -18.13 4.72
CA GLY A 115 -4.71 -18.94 5.53
C GLY A 115 -3.34 -19.16 4.89
N MET A 116 -2.95 -18.31 3.93
CA MET A 116 -1.71 -18.48 3.20
C MET A 116 -0.48 -18.09 4.05
N PRO A 117 0.57 -18.93 4.12
CA PRO A 117 1.80 -18.54 4.78
C PRO A 117 2.44 -17.30 4.15
N TYR A 118 3.19 -16.50 4.91
CA TYR A 118 3.73 -15.21 4.46
C TYR A 118 4.59 -15.30 3.18
N ARG A 119 5.45 -16.31 3.05
CA ARG A 119 6.31 -16.46 1.85
C ARG A 119 5.50 -16.84 0.61
N PRO A 120 4.63 -17.85 0.62
CA PRO A 120 3.71 -18.11 -0.47
C PRO A 120 2.83 -16.91 -0.83
N ALA A 121 2.31 -16.16 0.15
CA ALA A 121 1.53 -14.96 -0.10
C ALA A 121 2.34 -13.86 -0.83
N SER A 122 3.62 -13.67 -0.47
CA SER A 122 4.53 -12.77 -1.18
C SER A 122 4.71 -13.16 -2.64
N TRP A 123 4.91 -14.46 -2.93
CA TRP A 123 5.03 -14.98 -4.29
C TRP A 123 3.72 -14.93 -5.06
N HIS A 124 2.59 -15.16 -4.41
CA HIS A 124 1.27 -15.02 -5.02
C HIS A 124 1.03 -13.57 -5.48
N LEU A 125 1.32 -12.58 -4.63
CA LEU A 125 1.23 -11.17 -5.00
C LEU A 125 2.09 -10.83 -6.22
N TRP A 126 3.31 -11.39 -6.31
CA TRP A 126 4.16 -11.18 -7.47
C TRP A 126 3.62 -11.85 -8.75
N ARG A 127 3.24 -13.11 -8.67
CA ARG A 127 2.79 -13.88 -9.84
C ARG A 127 1.44 -13.43 -10.37
N ASP A 128 0.49 -13.23 -9.46
CA ASP A 128 -0.91 -13.03 -9.84
C ASP A 128 -1.35 -11.56 -9.81
N HIS A 129 -0.53 -10.69 -9.22
CA HIS A 129 -0.83 -9.25 -9.10
C HIS A 129 0.33 -8.34 -9.49
N ARG A 130 1.45 -8.89 -9.97
CA ARG A 130 2.63 -8.12 -10.42
C ARG A 130 3.13 -7.08 -9.40
N VAL A 131 2.94 -7.34 -8.13
CA VAL A 131 3.48 -6.49 -7.05
C VAL A 131 4.26 -7.33 -6.07
N PHE A 132 5.54 -7.01 -5.89
CA PHE A 132 6.37 -7.71 -4.93
C PHE A 132 6.28 -7.06 -3.55
N VAL A 133 5.82 -7.81 -2.56
CA VAL A 133 5.79 -7.40 -1.15
C VAL A 133 6.65 -8.37 -0.35
N PRO A 134 7.75 -7.92 0.27
CA PRO A 134 8.58 -8.78 1.11
C PRO A 134 7.76 -9.42 2.23
N PHE A 135 8.02 -10.70 2.51
CA PHE A 135 7.28 -11.44 3.54
C PHE A 135 7.31 -10.79 4.93
N GLY A 136 8.44 -10.14 5.30
CA GLY A 136 8.52 -9.38 6.55
C GLY A 136 7.60 -8.16 6.60
N THR A 137 7.33 -7.54 5.45
CA THR A 137 6.35 -6.45 5.35
C THR A 137 4.92 -6.98 5.55
N LEU A 138 4.60 -8.12 4.94
CA LEU A 138 3.33 -8.82 5.14
C LEU A 138 3.11 -9.18 6.61
N GLN A 139 4.13 -9.78 7.24
CA GLN A 139 4.09 -10.12 8.67
C GLN A 139 3.81 -8.88 9.52
N ASN A 140 4.51 -7.77 9.29
CA ASN A 140 4.31 -6.53 10.02
C ASN A 140 2.87 -5.99 9.86
N TRP A 141 2.28 -6.10 8.67
CA TRP A 141 0.90 -5.65 8.44
C TRP A 141 -0.12 -6.51 9.18
N VAL A 142 0.03 -7.82 9.14
CA VAL A 142 -0.86 -8.77 9.84
C VAL A 142 -0.75 -8.59 11.35
N GLU A 143 0.46 -8.51 11.90
CA GLU A 143 0.67 -8.29 13.33
C GLU A 143 0.14 -6.93 13.80
N ALA A 144 0.32 -5.87 13.01
CA ALA A 144 -0.24 -4.56 13.32
C ALA A 144 -1.77 -4.57 13.33
N GLY A 145 -2.41 -5.32 12.44
CA GLY A 145 -3.84 -5.55 12.41
C GLY A 145 -4.33 -6.30 13.65
N GLY A 146 -3.64 -7.38 14.04
CA GLY A 146 -3.98 -8.17 15.21
C GLY A 146 -3.84 -7.42 16.54
N LYS A 147 -2.84 -6.54 16.66
CA LYS A 147 -2.64 -5.72 17.88
C LYS A 147 -3.69 -4.62 18.06
N LYS A 148 -4.43 -4.28 17.02
CA LYS A 148 -5.48 -3.24 17.03
C LYS A 148 -6.89 -3.79 17.16
N GLY A 149 -7.06 -5.12 17.12
CA GLY A 149 -8.34 -5.75 17.42
C GLY A 149 -8.77 -5.35 18.84
N PRO A 150 -10.06 -5.08 19.10
CA PRO A 150 -10.53 -4.81 20.44
C PRO A 150 -10.12 -5.97 21.34
N ARG A 151 -9.46 -5.68 22.47
CA ARG A 151 -9.34 -6.64 23.57
C ARG A 151 -10.78 -7.05 23.93
N THR A 152 -11.18 -8.21 23.49
CA THR A 152 -12.44 -8.80 23.90
C THR A 152 -12.29 -9.21 25.37
N ASP A 153 -12.56 -8.29 26.29
CA ASP A 153 -13.02 -8.66 27.60
C ASP A 153 -14.27 -9.49 27.38
N GLY A 154 -14.25 -10.75 27.82
CA GLY A 154 -15.18 -11.84 27.51
C GLY A 154 -16.69 -11.58 27.63
N ARG A 155 -17.20 -10.50 27.05
CA ARG A 155 -18.65 -10.23 26.88
C ARG A 155 -19.04 -10.44 25.43
N ARG A 156 -19.97 -11.37 25.26
CA ARG A 156 -20.65 -11.72 24.00
C ARG A 156 -20.93 -10.50 23.14
N LEU A 157 -20.43 -10.50 21.91
CA LEU A 157 -20.81 -9.57 20.87
C LEU A 157 -21.83 -10.24 19.96
N SER A 158 -23.08 -9.81 20.07
CA SER A 158 -24.09 -9.91 19.02
C SER A 158 -23.90 -8.69 18.10
N GLY A 159 -23.54 -8.94 16.85
CA GLY A 159 -23.76 -8.10 15.68
C GLY A 159 -22.94 -6.81 15.57
N LEU A 160 -22.10 -6.72 14.55
CA LEU A 160 -22.07 -5.65 13.53
C LEU A 160 -20.70 -5.58 12.86
N GLY A 161 -20.71 -5.34 11.57
CA GLY A 161 -19.58 -5.41 10.65
C GLY A 161 -18.34 -4.63 11.06
N ALA A 162 -17.20 -5.30 11.01
CA ALA A 162 -15.92 -4.75 11.37
C ALA A 162 -15.27 -4.04 10.18
N GLY A 163 -15.28 -2.72 10.23
CA GLY A 163 -14.34 -1.91 9.45
C GLY A 163 -12.95 -2.01 10.08
N VAL A 164 -12.05 -2.76 9.47
CA VAL A 164 -10.66 -2.86 9.94
C VAL A 164 -9.90 -1.59 9.55
N VAL A 165 -9.60 -0.74 10.51
CA VAL A 165 -8.79 0.46 10.33
C VAL A 165 -7.32 0.12 10.55
N PHE A 166 -6.55 0.06 9.46
CA PHE A 166 -5.10 -0.13 9.51
C PHE A 166 -4.35 1.18 9.78
N GLY A 167 -3.53 1.19 10.77
CA GLY A 167 -2.56 2.25 11.01
C GLY A 167 -1.21 1.67 11.42
N LEU A 168 -0.16 2.17 10.82
CA LEU A 168 1.27 2.04 11.05
C LEU A 168 2.04 1.13 10.07
N CYS A 169 2.64 1.77 9.06
CA CYS A 169 3.92 1.36 8.49
C CYS A 169 5.04 2.11 9.23
N GLY A 170 5.49 1.56 10.34
CA GLY A 170 6.66 2.04 11.08
C GLY A 170 7.89 1.24 10.67
N GLY A 171 8.56 1.63 9.58
CA GLY A 171 9.89 1.12 9.27
C GLY A 171 10.92 1.78 10.17
N ARG A 172 11.42 1.11 11.21
CA ARG A 172 12.68 1.50 11.86
C ARG A 172 13.83 1.09 10.93
N ARG A 173 14.60 2.06 10.49
CA ARG A 173 15.95 1.79 9.98
C ARG A 173 16.76 1.25 11.16
N ALA A 174 17.25 0.01 11.03
CA ALA A 174 18.40 -0.44 11.80
C ALA A 174 19.65 0.06 11.05
N LEU A 175 20.58 0.63 11.80
CA LEU A 175 21.94 0.99 11.42
C LEU A 175 22.72 -0.26 11.00
#